data_d2da1aea7d688f7215f36fbe7b07dcbf
#
_entry.id   d2da1aea7d688f7215f36fbe7b07dcbf
#
_cell.length_a   1.000
_cell.length_b   1.000
_cell.length_c   1.000
_cell.angle_alpha   90.00
_cell.angle_beta   90.00
_cell.angle_gamma   90.00
#
_symmetry.space_group_name_H-M   'P 1'
#
loop_
_entity.id
_entity.type
_entity.pdbx_description
1 polymer ?
#
loop_
_entity_poly.entity_id
_entity_poly.type
_entity_poly.pdbx_seq_one_letter_code
_entity_poly.pdbx_strand_id
1 'polypeptide(L)'
;MSNRVLLGILLVLLGIAFILNDYFGIFSGFSAWWPILVILIGVIQIVRRSASLVTSLAIIAAGAVFLVRNLGLIPGEIVFPIILILAGCWFIFSRLTGNHKNTGEDRLNHFVMFTGLKTKNHARNFTGGSVAAVFGGADIDLRDAQLSEQGAELELTVVFGGIDVFIPEDWRMQVTGTPLFGGWEDKTHYVRKDGADGPVLKIHCLALFGGAEVKN
;
A
#
# COMPACT_ATOMS: atom_id res chain seq x y z
N MET A 1 -39.19 -8.43 -2.15
CA MET A 1 -38.48 -7.95 -3.36
C MET A 1 -37.01 -8.22 -3.21
N SER A 2 -36.40 -8.86 -4.20
CA SER A 2 -34.93 -9.15 -4.15
C SER A 2 -34.16 -7.85 -4.13
N ASN A 3 -33.16 -7.73 -3.28
CA ASN A 3 -32.28 -6.55 -3.19
C ASN A 3 -31.70 -6.12 -4.56
N ARG A 4 -31.63 -7.06 -5.52
CA ARG A 4 -31.16 -6.80 -6.90
C ARG A 4 -32.19 -6.01 -7.72
N VAL A 5 -33.50 -6.28 -7.53
CA VAL A 5 -34.57 -5.54 -8.22
C VAL A 5 -34.67 -4.12 -7.68
N LEU A 6 -34.52 -3.94 -6.38
CA LEU A 6 -34.51 -2.63 -5.73
C LEU A 6 -33.32 -1.78 -6.19
N LEU A 7 -32.14 -2.40 -6.31
CA LEU A 7 -30.92 -1.75 -6.82
C LEU A 7 -31.08 -1.36 -8.31
N GLY A 8 -31.72 -2.22 -9.13
CA GLY A 8 -31.99 -1.92 -10.53
C GLY A 8 -32.95 -0.74 -10.70
N ILE A 9 -34.06 -0.72 -9.92
CA ILE A 9 -35.01 0.40 -9.93
C ILE A 9 -34.34 1.70 -9.50
N LEU A 10 -33.49 1.66 -8.46
CA LEU A 10 -32.74 2.82 -7.97
C LEU A 10 -31.77 3.36 -9.03
N LEU A 11 -31.06 2.50 -9.74
CA LEU A 11 -30.18 2.88 -10.85
C LEU A 11 -30.94 3.52 -12.02
N VAL A 12 -32.10 2.97 -12.37
CA VAL A 12 -32.97 3.55 -13.44
C VAL A 12 -33.49 4.91 -13.03
N LEU A 13 -33.99 5.07 -11.81
CA LEU A 13 -34.45 6.35 -11.27
C LEU A 13 -33.34 7.40 -11.24
N LEU A 14 -32.13 6.98 -10.87
CA LEU A 14 -30.96 7.84 -10.83
C LEU A 14 -30.53 8.28 -12.25
N GLY A 15 -30.61 7.39 -13.23
CA GLY A 15 -30.37 7.71 -14.65
C GLY A 15 -31.39 8.71 -15.21
N ILE A 16 -32.67 8.49 -14.92
CA ILE A 16 -33.76 9.42 -15.32
C ILE A 16 -33.56 10.79 -14.65
N ALA A 17 -33.22 10.83 -13.36
CA ALA A 17 -32.96 12.07 -12.64
C ALA A 17 -31.76 12.85 -13.25
N PHE A 18 -30.72 12.13 -13.70
CA PHE A 18 -29.59 12.75 -14.40
C PHE A 18 -29.99 13.36 -15.75
N ILE A 19 -30.80 12.68 -16.55
CA ILE A 19 -31.32 13.18 -17.85
C ILE A 19 -32.21 14.42 -17.63
N LEU A 20 -33.10 14.38 -16.64
CA LEU A 20 -33.98 15.51 -16.32
C LEU A 20 -33.18 16.72 -15.79
N ASN A 21 -32.10 16.48 -15.07
CA ASN A 21 -31.21 17.56 -14.63
C ASN A 21 -30.54 18.29 -15.79
N ASP A 22 -30.09 17.54 -16.80
CA ASP A 22 -29.42 18.12 -17.97
C ASP A 22 -30.37 18.99 -18.79
N TYR A 23 -31.66 18.60 -18.86
CA TYR A 23 -32.69 19.33 -19.61
C TYR A 23 -33.35 20.49 -18.86
N PHE A 24 -33.58 20.35 -17.58
CA PHE A 24 -34.38 21.30 -16.78
C PHE A 24 -33.55 22.12 -15.77
N GLY A 25 -32.28 21.83 -15.61
CA GLY A 25 -31.41 22.53 -14.66
C GLY A 25 -31.86 22.44 -13.19
N ILE A 26 -32.73 21.47 -12.86
CA ILE A 26 -33.41 21.38 -11.56
C ILE A 26 -32.42 21.24 -10.40
N PHE A 27 -31.26 20.64 -10.68
CA PHE A 27 -30.20 20.44 -9.68
C PHE A 27 -28.95 21.31 -9.91
N SER A 28 -29.08 22.44 -10.61
CA SER A 28 -27.95 23.31 -10.91
C SER A 28 -27.22 23.79 -9.62
N GLY A 29 -27.96 23.97 -8.53
CA GLY A 29 -27.38 24.25 -7.23
C GLY A 29 -26.76 23.01 -6.54
N PHE A 30 -27.39 21.84 -6.68
CA PHE A 30 -26.91 20.62 -6.02
C PHE A 30 -25.68 20.04 -6.72
N SER A 31 -25.59 20.22 -8.04
CA SER A 31 -24.45 19.79 -8.84
C SER A 31 -23.13 20.47 -8.43
N ALA A 32 -23.18 21.64 -7.81
CA ALA A 32 -22.01 22.34 -7.32
C ALA A 32 -21.51 21.81 -5.95
N TRP A 33 -22.41 21.29 -5.10
CA TRP A 33 -22.12 20.98 -3.71
C TRP A 33 -21.88 19.49 -3.41
N TRP A 34 -22.17 18.58 -4.35
CA TRP A 34 -21.95 17.13 -4.15
C TRP A 34 -20.51 16.75 -3.74
N PRO A 35 -19.43 17.48 -4.18
CA PRO A 35 -18.09 17.11 -3.74
C PRO A 35 -17.88 17.26 -2.24
N ILE A 36 -18.65 18.14 -1.59
CA ILE A 36 -18.63 18.29 -0.13
C ILE A 36 -19.11 17.01 0.56
N LEU A 37 -20.09 16.30 -0.01
CA LEU A 37 -20.53 15.02 0.52
C LEU A 37 -19.42 13.96 0.44
N VAL A 38 -18.64 13.95 -0.66
CA VAL A 38 -17.49 13.06 -0.80
C VAL A 38 -16.41 13.36 0.25
N ILE A 39 -16.10 14.65 0.46
CA ILE A 39 -15.17 15.08 1.51
C ILE A 39 -15.68 14.67 2.89
N LEU A 40 -16.98 14.87 3.16
CA LEU A 40 -17.59 14.50 4.44
C LEU A 40 -17.50 12.99 4.70
N ILE A 41 -17.72 12.15 3.68
CA ILE A 41 -17.56 10.69 3.79
C ILE A 41 -16.11 10.35 4.15
N GLY A 42 -15.12 10.97 3.52
CA GLY A 42 -13.71 10.77 3.84
C GLY A 42 -13.38 11.16 5.29
N VAL A 43 -13.90 12.29 5.76
CA VAL A 43 -13.73 12.74 7.16
C VAL A 43 -14.40 11.77 8.15
N ILE A 44 -15.62 11.33 7.87
CA ILE A 44 -16.33 10.35 8.72
C ILE A 44 -15.54 9.03 8.81
N GLN A 45 -14.93 8.57 7.71
CA GLN A 45 -14.09 7.38 7.72
C GLN A 45 -12.87 7.53 8.62
N ILE A 46 -12.23 8.70 8.64
CA ILE A 46 -11.11 9.00 9.55
C ILE A 46 -11.58 8.92 11.01
N VAL A 47 -12.68 9.61 11.34
CA VAL A 47 -13.22 9.66 12.71
C VAL A 47 -13.63 8.27 13.20
N ARG A 48 -14.28 7.49 12.33
CA ARG A 48 -14.74 6.14 12.68
C ARG A 48 -13.64 5.08 12.61
N ARG A 49 -12.43 5.42 12.14
CA ARG A 49 -11.33 4.47 11.91
C ARG A 49 -11.76 3.23 11.10
N SER A 50 -12.75 3.39 10.23
CA SER A 50 -13.35 2.29 9.46
C SER A 50 -12.58 1.95 8.18
N ALA A 51 -11.69 2.84 7.73
CA ALA A 51 -10.83 2.63 6.57
C ALA A 51 -9.38 3.05 6.88
N SER A 52 -8.44 2.68 6.00
CA SER A 52 -7.06 3.14 6.14
C SER A 52 -6.99 4.67 5.98
N LEU A 53 -6.05 5.31 6.70
CA LEU A 53 -5.83 6.76 6.59
C LEU A 53 -5.56 7.18 5.13
N VAL A 54 -4.84 6.35 4.38
CA VAL A 54 -4.53 6.59 2.96
C VAL A 54 -5.79 6.60 2.11
N THR A 55 -6.70 5.65 2.33
CA THR A 55 -7.97 5.59 1.57
C THR A 55 -8.84 6.80 1.89
N SER A 56 -8.95 7.17 3.16
CA SER A 56 -9.75 8.33 3.57
C SER A 56 -9.19 9.64 3.01
N LEU A 57 -7.85 9.82 3.03
CA LEU A 57 -7.17 10.97 2.43
C LEU A 57 -7.36 11.03 0.92
N ALA A 58 -7.29 9.90 0.22
CA ALA A 58 -7.53 9.84 -1.22
C ALA A 58 -8.96 10.28 -1.60
N ILE A 59 -9.96 9.86 -0.82
CA ILE A 59 -11.36 10.26 -0.99
C ILE A 59 -11.52 11.78 -0.77
N ILE A 60 -10.92 12.33 0.29
CA ILE A 60 -10.95 13.77 0.57
C ILE A 60 -10.28 14.55 -0.57
N ALA A 61 -9.10 14.12 -1.03
CA ALA A 61 -8.38 14.77 -2.11
C ALA A 61 -9.18 14.76 -3.43
N ALA A 62 -9.80 13.63 -3.77
CA ALA A 62 -10.68 13.54 -4.95
C ALA A 62 -11.87 14.51 -4.83
N GLY A 63 -12.55 14.53 -3.69
CA GLY A 63 -13.63 15.48 -3.43
C GLY A 63 -13.19 16.95 -3.54
N ALA A 64 -12.00 17.28 -3.02
CA ALA A 64 -11.43 18.62 -3.09
C ALA A 64 -11.15 19.05 -4.55
N VAL A 65 -10.57 18.16 -5.37
CA VAL A 65 -10.33 18.44 -6.81
C VAL A 65 -11.64 18.77 -7.54
N PHE A 66 -12.70 17.98 -7.29
CA PHE A 66 -14.01 18.25 -7.89
C PHE A 66 -14.64 19.55 -7.37
N LEU A 67 -14.44 19.89 -6.10
CA LEU A 67 -14.93 21.12 -5.51
C LEU A 67 -14.26 22.34 -6.16
N VAL A 68 -12.93 22.33 -6.28
CA VAL A 68 -12.14 23.42 -6.90
C VAL A 68 -12.50 23.59 -8.38
N ARG A 69 -12.77 22.49 -9.09
CA ARG A 69 -13.31 22.56 -10.46
C ARG A 69 -14.67 23.25 -10.52
N ASN A 70 -15.60 22.87 -9.64
CA ASN A 70 -16.95 23.44 -9.62
C ASN A 70 -16.94 24.94 -9.25
N LEU A 71 -15.93 25.39 -8.49
CA LEU A 71 -15.70 26.80 -8.20
C LEU A 71 -15.07 27.56 -9.38
N GLY A 72 -14.78 26.90 -10.51
CA GLY A 72 -14.17 27.50 -11.69
C GLY A 72 -12.71 27.89 -11.54
N LEU A 73 -12.03 27.41 -10.49
CA LEU A 73 -10.64 27.77 -10.21
C LEU A 73 -9.63 26.98 -11.05
N ILE A 74 -10.03 25.81 -11.58
CA ILE A 74 -9.20 24.99 -12.46
C ILE A 74 -9.97 24.61 -13.75
N PRO A 75 -9.29 24.57 -14.90
CA PRO A 75 -9.85 24.08 -16.15
C PRO A 75 -10.25 22.60 -16.02
N GLY A 76 -11.39 22.23 -16.63
CA GLY A 76 -11.89 20.85 -16.57
C GLY A 76 -10.93 19.81 -17.14
N GLU A 77 -10.09 20.20 -18.08
CA GLU A 77 -9.09 19.35 -18.74
C GLU A 77 -8.01 18.82 -17.79
N ILE A 78 -7.68 19.58 -16.74
CA ILE A 78 -6.64 19.22 -15.76
C ILE A 78 -7.17 18.22 -14.71
N VAL A 79 -8.49 18.09 -14.56
CA VAL A 79 -9.10 17.22 -13.55
C VAL A 79 -8.74 15.75 -13.77
N PHE A 80 -8.79 15.28 -15.02
CA PHE A 80 -8.47 13.89 -15.35
C PHE A 80 -7.01 13.52 -15.02
N PRO A 81 -6.00 14.31 -15.44
CA PRO A 81 -4.61 14.07 -15.02
C PRO A 81 -4.43 14.06 -13.49
N ILE A 82 -5.06 14.98 -12.77
CA ILE A 82 -4.96 15.03 -11.30
C ILE A 82 -5.55 13.76 -10.66
N ILE A 83 -6.73 13.32 -11.12
CA ILE A 83 -7.36 12.08 -10.62
C ILE A 83 -6.46 10.87 -10.91
N LEU A 84 -5.85 10.82 -12.09
CA LEU A 84 -4.94 9.73 -12.45
C LEU A 84 -3.72 9.70 -11.54
N ILE A 85 -3.13 10.86 -11.23
CA ILE A 85 -2.01 10.98 -10.28
C ILE A 85 -2.46 10.53 -8.88
N LEU A 86 -3.61 11.00 -8.40
CA LEU A 86 -4.15 10.62 -7.09
C LEU A 86 -4.43 9.12 -7.01
N ALA A 87 -4.99 8.52 -8.06
CA ALA A 87 -5.22 7.09 -8.14
C ALA A 87 -3.91 6.29 -8.13
N GLY A 88 -2.90 6.75 -8.88
CA GLY A 88 -1.55 6.15 -8.88
C GLY A 88 -0.90 6.23 -7.52
N CYS A 89 -0.90 7.39 -6.89
CA CYS A 89 -0.42 7.58 -5.53
C CYS A 89 -1.18 6.67 -4.54
N TRP A 90 -2.51 6.66 -4.61
CA TRP A 90 -3.32 5.80 -3.74
C TRP A 90 -2.98 4.32 -3.93
N PHE A 91 -2.79 3.86 -5.17
CA PHE A 91 -2.45 2.47 -5.45
C PHE A 91 -1.08 2.09 -4.88
N ILE A 92 -0.08 2.96 -5.02
CA ILE A 92 1.25 2.79 -4.44
C ILE A 92 1.16 2.78 -2.91
N PHE A 93 0.56 3.82 -2.31
CA PHE A 93 0.47 3.95 -0.86
C PHE A 93 -0.44 2.92 -0.19
N SER A 94 -1.50 2.46 -0.85
CA SER A 94 -2.37 1.42 -0.30
C SER A 94 -1.67 0.07 -0.15
N ARG A 95 -0.77 -0.23 -1.07
CA ARG A 95 0.10 -1.42 -0.97
C ARG A 95 1.11 -1.27 0.16
N LEU A 96 1.70 -0.08 0.30
CA LEU A 96 2.71 0.22 1.33
C LEU A 96 2.10 0.29 2.75
N THR A 97 0.84 0.70 2.86
CA THR A 97 0.13 0.86 4.14
C THR A 97 -0.85 -0.31 4.39
N GLY A 98 -0.71 -1.40 3.66
CA GLY A 98 -1.52 -2.59 3.86
C GLY A 98 -1.69 -2.87 5.35
N ASN A 99 -2.96 -2.92 5.81
CA ASN A 99 -3.35 -3.00 7.20
C ASN A 99 -2.96 -4.37 7.77
N HIS A 100 -1.66 -4.60 7.93
CA HIS A 100 -1.15 -5.73 8.65
C HIS A 100 -1.38 -5.45 10.13
N LYS A 101 -2.46 -6.02 10.67
CA LYS A 101 -2.61 -6.16 12.11
C LYS A 101 -1.28 -6.73 12.61
N ASN A 102 -0.61 -5.97 13.48
CA ASN A 102 0.56 -6.44 14.20
C ASN A 102 0.19 -7.73 14.92
N THR A 103 0.43 -8.84 14.28
CA THR A 103 0.19 -10.16 14.86
C THR A 103 1.54 -10.69 15.35
N GLY A 104 1.97 -10.17 16.50
CA GLY A 104 3.10 -10.72 17.24
C GLY A 104 4.48 -10.46 16.65
N GLU A 105 5.49 -10.94 17.33
CA GLU A 105 6.91 -10.89 16.92
C GLU A 105 7.20 -11.72 15.66
N ASP A 106 6.28 -12.63 15.29
CA ASP A 106 6.46 -13.58 14.19
C ASP A 106 6.36 -12.96 12.78
N ARG A 107 5.88 -11.69 12.66
CA ARG A 107 5.78 -10.98 11.38
C ARG A 107 6.31 -9.56 11.46
N LEU A 108 7.11 -9.19 10.47
CA LEU A 108 7.62 -7.84 10.30
C LEU A 108 6.69 -7.05 9.40
N ASN A 109 6.18 -5.91 9.92
CA ASN A 109 5.39 -4.99 9.12
C ASN A 109 5.84 -3.57 9.43
N HIS A 110 6.75 -3.06 8.60
CA HIS A 110 7.33 -1.73 8.78
C HIS A 110 7.16 -0.88 7.53
N PHE A 111 6.75 0.35 7.74
CA PHE A 111 6.73 1.39 6.72
C PHE A 111 7.62 2.55 7.18
N VAL A 112 8.58 2.90 6.34
CA VAL A 112 9.58 3.94 6.63
C VAL A 112 9.49 5.03 5.57
N MET A 113 9.33 6.28 6.02
CA MET A 113 9.29 7.45 5.15
C MET A 113 10.12 8.57 5.74
N PHE A 114 11.09 9.09 4.96
CA PHE A 114 12.01 10.17 5.35
C PHE A 114 12.85 9.91 6.61
N THR A 115 13.10 8.65 6.96
CA THR A 115 13.88 8.28 8.14
C THR A 115 14.61 6.96 7.93
N GLY A 116 15.48 6.59 8.88
CA GLY A 116 16.10 5.27 8.98
C GLY A 116 15.42 4.42 10.04
N LEU A 117 15.16 3.15 9.74
CA LEU A 117 14.67 2.14 10.67
C LEU A 117 15.79 1.16 10.97
N LYS A 118 16.03 0.90 12.26
CA LYS A 118 16.84 -0.25 12.68
C LYS A 118 15.96 -1.13 13.55
N THR A 119 15.72 -2.35 13.11
CA THR A 119 14.91 -3.29 13.85
C THR A 119 15.61 -4.62 13.98
N LYS A 120 15.49 -5.22 15.15
CA LYS A 120 15.98 -6.55 15.44
C LYS A 120 14.79 -7.43 15.81
N ASN A 121 14.70 -8.61 15.22
CA ASN A 121 13.61 -9.54 15.44
C ASN A 121 14.13 -10.79 16.15
N HIS A 122 13.40 -11.24 17.16
CA HIS A 122 13.72 -12.43 17.97
C HIS A 122 12.60 -13.48 17.90
N ALA A 123 11.80 -13.46 16.82
CA ALA A 123 10.69 -14.39 16.64
C ALA A 123 11.17 -15.84 16.69
N ARG A 124 10.47 -16.67 17.44
CA ARG A 124 10.70 -18.13 17.48
C ARG A 124 10.00 -18.88 16.34
N ASN A 125 9.11 -18.21 15.64
CA ASN A 125 8.35 -18.76 14.52
C ASN A 125 8.14 -17.69 13.45
N PHE A 126 9.23 -17.23 12.87
CA PHE A 126 9.19 -16.15 11.86
C PHE A 126 8.49 -16.61 10.58
N THR A 127 7.40 -15.94 10.23
CA THR A 127 6.56 -16.26 9.06
C THR A 127 6.71 -15.25 7.93
N GLY A 128 7.54 -14.21 8.11
CA GLY A 128 7.80 -13.20 7.08
C GLY A 128 7.19 -11.84 7.39
N GLY A 129 6.72 -11.16 6.34
CA GLY A 129 6.09 -9.85 6.48
C GLY A 129 6.36 -8.90 5.31
N SER A 130 6.19 -7.60 5.53
CA SER A 130 6.50 -6.59 4.52
C SER A 130 7.23 -5.40 5.11
N VAL A 131 8.23 -4.92 4.39
CA VAL A 131 8.99 -3.71 4.75
C VAL A 131 9.06 -2.80 3.55
N ALA A 132 8.60 -1.56 3.73
CA ALA A 132 8.62 -0.57 2.67
C ALA A 132 9.36 0.69 3.10
N ALA A 133 10.35 1.09 2.29
CA ALA A 133 11.12 2.32 2.46
C ALA A 133 10.87 3.25 1.27
N VAL A 134 10.30 4.44 1.52
CA VAL A 134 9.97 5.40 0.45
C VAL A 134 11.11 6.39 0.24
N PHE A 135 11.54 7.12 1.25
CA PHE A 135 12.73 7.97 1.25
C PHE A 135 13.50 7.69 2.53
N GLY A 136 14.53 6.83 2.44
CA GLY A 136 15.29 6.44 3.63
C GLY A 136 15.83 5.03 3.54
N GLY A 137 16.09 4.42 4.69
CA GLY A 137 16.66 3.07 4.75
C GLY A 137 16.06 2.24 5.89
N ALA A 138 16.18 0.93 5.78
CA ALA A 138 15.83 0.02 6.85
C ALA A 138 16.91 -1.06 7.02
N ASP A 139 17.42 -1.19 8.25
CA ASP A 139 18.29 -2.27 8.66
C ASP A 139 17.46 -3.28 9.45
N ILE A 140 17.33 -4.48 8.95
CA ILE A 140 16.51 -5.55 9.53
C ILE A 140 17.43 -6.69 9.95
N ASP A 141 17.54 -6.91 11.23
CA ASP A 141 18.37 -7.99 11.80
C ASP A 141 17.49 -9.17 12.22
N LEU A 142 17.60 -10.28 11.49
CA LEU A 142 16.90 -11.54 11.73
C LEU A 142 17.83 -12.63 12.27
N ARG A 143 19.07 -12.32 12.61
CA ARG A 143 20.07 -13.32 13.01
C ARG A 143 19.71 -14.07 14.29
N ASP A 144 18.89 -13.47 15.15
CA ASP A 144 18.39 -14.11 16.36
C ASP A 144 16.98 -14.72 16.20
N ALA A 145 16.40 -14.66 15.00
CA ALA A 145 15.09 -15.25 14.74
C ALA A 145 15.20 -16.72 14.31
N GLN A 146 14.08 -17.45 14.46
CA GLN A 146 13.93 -18.82 14.00
C GLN A 146 12.86 -18.87 12.93
N LEU A 147 13.18 -19.47 11.78
CA LEU A 147 12.26 -19.60 10.66
C LEU A 147 11.13 -20.58 11.01
N SER A 148 9.92 -20.28 10.55
CA SER A 148 8.78 -21.19 10.66
C SER A 148 9.07 -22.49 9.89
N GLU A 149 8.55 -23.62 10.37
CA GLU A 149 8.66 -24.92 9.68
C GLU A 149 8.10 -24.90 8.25
N GLN A 150 7.12 -24.03 7.99
CA GLN A 150 6.53 -23.81 6.66
C GLN A 150 7.33 -22.86 5.78
N GLY A 151 8.44 -22.29 6.29
CA GLY A 151 9.18 -21.21 5.68
C GLY A 151 8.57 -19.84 5.98
N ALA A 152 9.13 -18.80 5.34
CA ALA A 152 8.65 -17.43 5.49
C ALA A 152 8.68 -16.69 4.14
N GLU A 153 7.84 -15.66 4.03
CA GLU A 153 7.78 -14.79 2.86
C GLU A 153 7.94 -13.33 3.29
N LEU A 154 8.98 -12.67 2.77
CA LEU A 154 9.32 -11.29 3.11
C LEU A 154 9.23 -10.42 1.85
N GLU A 155 8.34 -9.44 1.87
CA GLU A 155 8.19 -8.44 0.82
C GLU A 155 9.00 -7.19 1.15
N LEU A 156 9.94 -6.82 0.28
CA LEU A 156 10.75 -5.61 0.39
C LEU A 156 10.38 -4.64 -0.72
N THR A 157 9.96 -3.43 -0.38
CA THR A 157 9.67 -2.37 -1.35
C THR A 157 10.54 -1.17 -1.07
N VAL A 158 11.41 -0.80 -2.02
CA VAL A 158 12.29 0.36 -1.94
C VAL A 158 11.94 1.34 -3.06
N VAL A 159 11.57 2.56 -2.68
CA VAL A 159 11.32 3.62 -3.68
C VAL A 159 12.56 4.46 -3.89
N PHE A 160 13.08 5.13 -2.85
CA PHE A 160 14.34 5.87 -2.85
C PHE A 160 15.12 5.54 -1.58
N GLY A 161 16.26 4.85 -1.72
CA GLY A 161 17.11 4.49 -0.57
C GLY A 161 17.54 3.04 -0.57
N GLY A 162 17.59 2.38 0.62
CA GLY A 162 18.08 1.01 0.73
C GLY A 162 17.42 0.23 1.86
N ILE A 163 17.37 -1.09 1.70
CA ILE A 163 16.97 -2.02 2.77
C ILE A 163 18.07 -3.07 2.91
N ASP A 164 18.64 -3.15 4.10
CA ASP A 164 19.61 -4.17 4.49
C ASP A 164 18.93 -5.22 5.36
N VAL A 165 19.03 -6.49 4.96
CA VAL A 165 18.49 -7.61 5.72
C VAL A 165 19.63 -8.52 6.14
N PHE A 166 19.79 -8.71 7.45
CA PHE A 166 20.76 -9.62 8.04
C PHE A 166 20.05 -10.91 8.43
N ILE A 167 20.50 -12.05 7.92
CA ILE A 167 19.93 -13.37 8.17
C ILE A 167 20.95 -14.33 8.77
N PRO A 168 20.52 -15.39 9.49
CA PRO A 168 21.42 -16.45 9.95
C PRO A 168 22.08 -17.19 8.77
N GLU A 169 23.30 -17.69 8.98
CA GLU A 169 24.06 -18.44 7.96
C GLU A 169 23.42 -19.80 7.58
N ASP A 170 22.57 -20.34 8.44
CA ASP A 170 21.89 -21.62 8.25
C ASP A 170 20.53 -21.53 7.54
N TRP A 171 20.06 -20.30 7.25
CA TRP A 171 18.79 -20.14 6.53
C TRP A 171 18.97 -20.34 5.03
N ARG A 172 18.09 -21.17 4.45
CA ARG A 172 17.96 -21.24 2.98
C ARG A 172 17.14 -20.05 2.51
N MET A 173 17.62 -19.40 1.47
CA MET A 173 17.00 -18.20 0.92
C MET A 173 16.75 -18.32 -0.56
N GLN A 174 15.65 -17.73 -1.02
CA GLN A 174 15.35 -17.52 -2.42
C GLN A 174 14.92 -16.07 -2.63
N VAL A 175 15.72 -15.28 -3.35
CA VAL A 175 15.38 -13.89 -3.67
C VAL A 175 14.80 -13.84 -5.07
N THR A 176 13.68 -13.12 -5.21
CA THR A 176 13.05 -12.79 -6.47
C THR A 176 12.78 -11.30 -6.49
N GLY A 177 13.18 -10.58 -7.51
CA GLY A 177 13.02 -9.13 -7.52
C GLY A 177 12.75 -8.56 -8.91
N THR A 178 12.07 -7.43 -8.94
CA THR A 178 11.85 -6.62 -10.14
C THR A 178 12.44 -5.24 -9.91
N PRO A 179 13.76 -5.04 -10.19
CA PRO A 179 14.37 -3.72 -10.15
C PRO A 179 13.99 -2.93 -11.41
N LEU A 180 13.60 -1.65 -11.25
CA LEU A 180 13.35 -0.75 -12.37
C LEU A 180 14.55 0.18 -12.62
N PHE A 181 14.98 0.94 -11.61
CA PHE A 181 16.18 1.81 -11.65
C PHE A 181 17.02 1.59 -10.39
N GLY A 182 17.27 0.35 -10.05
CA GLY A 182 18.00 -0.05 -8.86
C GLY A 182 18.45 -1.49 -8.95
N GLY A 183 18.69 -2.12 -7.79
CA GLY A 183 19.13 -3.51 -7.76
C GLY A 183 18.82 -4.19 -6.44
N TRP A 184 19.04 -5.47 -6.42
CA TRP A 184 19.18 -6.22 -5.18
C TRP A 184 20.44 -7.08 -5.26
N GLU A 185 21.08 -7.28 -4.13
CA GLU A 185 22.32 -8.02 -4.03
C GLU A 185 22.23 -9.05 -2.91
N ASP A 186 22.62 -10.27 -3.24
CA ASP A 186 22.74 -11.37 -2.29
C ASP A 186 24.23 -11.52 -1.93
N LYS A 187 24.57 -11.18 -0.69
CA LYS A 187 25.92 -11.31 -0.10
C LYS A 187 25.96 -12.38 0.98
N THR A 188 25.01 -13.31 0.96
CA THR A 188 24.98 -14.37 1.96
C THR A 188 25.96 -15.48 1.64
N HIS A 189 26.62 -16.00 2.65
CA HIS A 189 27.39 -17.21 2.60
C HIS A 189 26.61 -18.34 3.23
N TYR A 190 25.91 -19.12 2.39
CA TYR A 190 25.15 -20.26 2.88
C TYR A 190 26.08 -21.41 3.30
N VAL A 191 26.08 -21.72 4.58
CA VAL A 191 26.78 -22.90 5.11
C VAL A 191 25.82 -24.09 5.07
N ARG A 192 26.00 -24.96 4.07
CA ARG A 192 25.17 -26.16 3.92
C ARG A 192 25.35 -27.11 5.10
N LYS A 193 24.32 -27.27 5.91
CA LYS A 193 24.26 -28.42 6.84
C LYS A 193 23.75 -29.61 6.03
N ASP A 194 24.57 -30.69 5.96
CA ASP A 194 24.23 -31.90 5.21
C ASP A 194 22.88 -32.45 5.64
N GLY A 195 21.99 -32.71 4.66
CA GLY A 195 20.83 -33.58 4.80
C GLY A 195 19.47 -32.94 5.04
N ALA A 196 19.29 -31.63 5.01
CA ALA A 196 18.00 -31.04 5.38
C ALA A 196 17.30 -30.34 4.20
N ASP A 197 16.16 -30.89 3.79
CA ASP A 197 15.07 -30.12 3.22
C ASP A 197 14.46 -29.22 4.31
N GLY A 198 15.19 -28.15 4.66
CA GLY A 198 14.76 -27.18 5.69
C GLY A 198 13.84 -26.10 5.10
N PRO A 199 13.17 -25.33 5.99
CA PRO A 199 12.32 -24.23 5.57
C PRO A 199 13.11 -23.18 4.78
N VAL A 200 12.44 -22.50 3.84
CA VAL A 200 13.03 -21.51 2.93
C VAL A 200 12.47 -20.13 3.22
N LEU A 201 13.34 -19.14 3.32
CA LEU A 201 12.94 -17.73 3.31
C LEU A 201 12.83 -17.25 1.85
N LYS A 202 11.62 -16.91 1.41
CA LYS A 202 11.38 -16.29 0.11
C LYS A 202 11.35 -14.78 0.28
N ILE A 203 12.19 -14.08 -0.48
CA ILE A 203 12.25 -12.62 -0.46
C ILE A 203 11.78 -12.11 -1.81
N HIS A 204 10.74 -11.27 -1.80
CA HIS A 204 10.25 -10.55 -2.98
C HIS A 204 10.66 -9.09 -2.87
N CYS A 205 11.56 -8.65 -3.76
CA CYS A 205 12.11 -7.30 -3.76
C CYS A 205 11.57 -6.48 -4.93
N LEU A 206 10.98 -5.31 -4.64
CA LEU A 206 10.65 -4.28 -5.61
C LEU A 206 11.50 -3.04 -5.32
N ALA A 207 12.46 -2.75 -6.21
CA ALA A 207 13.31 -1.58 -6.10
C ALA A 207 13.06 -0.61 -7.27
N LEU A 208 12.60 0.61 -6.97
CA LEU A 208 12.38 1.64 -8.00
C LEU A 208 13.65 2.44 -8.24
N PHE A 209 14.12 3.24 -7.26
CA PHE A 209 15.36 4.02 -7.28
C PHE A 209 16.14 3.76 -6.01
N GLY A 210 16.83 2.62 -5.96
CA GLY A 210 17.55 2.22 -4.76
C GLY A 210 17.88 0.74 -4.78
N GLY A 211 18.16 0.16 -3.61
CA GLY A 211 18.57 -1.24 -3.55
C GLY A 211 18.10 -1.97 -2.29
N ALA A 212 18.14 -3.29 -2.37
CA ALA A 212 18.04 -4.16 -1.21
C ALA A 212 19.27 -5.07 -1.16
N GLU A 213 19.82 -5.24 0.02
CA GLU A 213 20.98 -6.10 0.25
C GLU A 213 20.61 -7.15 1.31
N VAL A 214 20.94 -8.40 1.02
CA VAL A 214 20.78 -9.49 2.01
C VAL A 214 22.16 -10.05 2.32
N LYS A 215 22.46 -10.15 3.61
CA LYS A 215 23.78 -10.56 4.13
C LYS A 215 23.66 -11.33 5.45
N ASN A 216 24.73 -12.03 5.81
CA ASN A 216 24.85 -12.71 7.11
C ASN A 216 25.48 -11.81 8.16
#